data_180f5bf74a54ed43b9fdb10029c99b90
#
_entry.id   180f5bf74a54ed43b9fdb10029c99b90
#
_cell.length_a   1.000
_cell.length_b   1.000
_cell.length_c   1.000
_cell.angle_alpha   90.00
_cell.angle_beta   90.00
_cell.angle_gamma   90.00
#
_symmetry.space_group_name_H-M   'P 1'
#
loop_
_entity.id
_entity.type
_entity.pdbx_description
1 polymer ?
#
loop_
_entity_poly.entity_id
_entity_poly.type
_entity_poly.pdbx_seq_one_letter_code
_entity_poly.pdbx_strand_id
1 'polypeptide(L)'
;FAMATGTGKTFSAFSCMNKIQNTHERTAIIIACPQKHLLEQWSEELEDYNLGMPESDKVDSSTTVFCDSDYHDWRDKFDKILDQINEKPLGYSEFSKNNFIVFVTHATLGKVGDNSFNERIDNIKNLKKFLIIDEVHNITEKSSMTRLRDDYDFRLGLSATPNRHLDLVGTDIIYNYFHGIVYELTLKKAIDEGYLCKYHYYPSYISLTFDEAEIYDKLTTDIAIIEEQKRKGRYNPKKGDFDPYLQRAYLVQSAVGKFDKLKELLHDMSNDLSQTLIYCTSNPSMGFPKGTPTQLIEVQKILSARNIISDSVTFKDKTKDRRRILRDLANDIFDCVTAVKCLDEGVDVPSVKVGIFMASSGNPKQFIQRRGRLLRKSDRTHKTHAKIYDILVTPRIPNDDEVATNRERKLILNELLRCKEFASSSDNESDAIESISEILKGFKIPYEKLTREWVTENTGVWSEEDDDYS
;
A
#
# COMPACT_ATOMS: atom_id res chain seq x y z
N PHE A 1 -15.08 -6.02 3.51
CA PHE A 1 -14.22 -6.40 4.64
C PHE A 1 -13.13 -5.34 4.85
N ALA A 2 -13.09 -4.75 6.03
CA ALA A 2 -12.04 -3.84 6.46
C ALA A 2 -11.05 -4.62 7.35
N MET A 3 -9.95 -5.10 6.77
CA MET A 3 -9.02 -5.98 7.48
C MET A 3 -7.59 -5.49 7.34
N ALA A 4 -6.83 -5.47 8.42
CA ALA A 4 -5.42 -5.09 8.40
C ALA A 4 -4.62 -5.91 7.36
N THR A 5 -3.58 -5.34 6.79
CA THR A 5 -2.73 -6.03 5.82
C THR A 5 -2.06 -7.25 6.48
N GLY A 6 -2.06 -8.39 5.79
CA GLY A 6 -1.46 -9.62 6.30
C GLY A 6 -2.36 -10.47 7.19
N THR A 7 -3.65 -10.16 7.33
CA THR A 7 -4.60 -10.88 8.18
C THR A 7 -5.49 -11.88 7.42
N GLY A 8 -5.19 -12.18 6.15
CA GLY A 8 -5.93 -13.20 5.40
C GLY A 8 -7.16 -12.70 4.65
N LYS A 9 -7.18 -11.43 4.20
CA LYS A 9 -8.27 -10.89 3.34
C LYS A 9 -8.60 -11.80 2.16
N THR A 10 -7.58 -12.23 1.42
CA THR A 10 -7.70 -13.11 0.25
C THR A 10 -8.31 -14.46 0.63
N PHE A 11 -7.85 -15.08 1.72
CA PHE A 11 -8.39 -16.34 2.23
C PHE A 11 -9.85 -16.23 2.66
N SER A 12 -10.21 -15.11 3.30
CA SER A 12 -11.62 -14.83 3.64
C SER A 12 -12.50 -14.69 2.39
N ALA A 13 -11.97 -14.10 1.33
CA ALA A 13 -12.68 -14.01 0.05
C ALA A 13 -12.87 -15.40 -0.59
N PHE A 14 -11.85 -16.27 -0.55
CA PHE A 14 -11.97 -17.66 -1.05
C PHE A 14 -13.05 -18.45 -0.29
N SER A 15 -13.15 -18.29 1.03
CA SER A 15 -14.23 -18.89 1.81
C SER A 15 -15.61 -18.38 1.38
N CYS A 16 -15.74 -17.10 1.04
CA CYS A 16 -16.98 -16.56 0.46
C CYS A 16 -17.26 -17.13 -0.92
N MET A 17 -16.24 -17.29 -1.78
CA MET A 17 -16.37 -17.90 -3.11
C MET A 17 -16.87 -19.34 -3.00
N ASN A 18 -16.24 -20.15 -2.16
CA ASN A 18 -16.66 -21.54 -1.90
C ASN A 18 -18.13 -21.60 -1.46
N LYS A 19 -18.52 -20.76 -0.49
CA LYS A 19 -19.90 -20.74 0.00
C LYS A 19 -20.91 -20.41 -1.11
N ILE A 20 -20.60 -19.45 -1.99
CA ILE A 20 -21.47 -19.05 -3.09
C ILE A 20 -21.55 -20.19 -4.13
N GLN A 21 -20.43 -20.80 -4.50
CA GLN A 21 -20.39 -21.93 -5.43
C GLN A 21 -21.13 -23.17 -4.90
N ASN A 22 -21.10 -23.40 -3.59
CA ASN A 22 -21.86 -24.52 -2.98
C ASN A 22 -23.35 -24.23 -2.83
N THR A 23 -23.76 -22.95 -2.84
CA THR A 23 -25.16 -22.56 -2.67
C THR A 23 -25.88 -22.43 -4.03
N HIS A 24 -25.14 -22.16 -5.11
CA HIS A 24 -25.68 -21.91 -6.44
C HIS A 24 -25.09 -22.87 -7.46
N GLU A 25 -25.91 -23.40 -8.36
CA GLU A 25 -25.48 -24.38 -9.37
C GLU A 25 -24.48 -23.81 -10.37
N ARG A 26 -24.58 -22.50 -10.66
CA ARG A 26 -23.76 -21.80 -11.67
C ARG A 26 -23.34 -20.43 -11.18
N THR A 27 -22.03 -20.17 -11.16
CA THR A 27 -21.49 -18.90 -10.71
C THR A 27 -20.41 -18.37 -11.64
N ALA A 28 -20.41 -17.05 -11.82
CA ALA A 28 -19.34 -16.30 -12.45
C ALA A 28 -18.70 -15.40 -11.35
N ILE A 29 -17.48 -15.69 -10.97
CA ILE A 29 -16.76 -14.92 -9.94
C ILE A 29 -15.78 -14.00 -10.64
N ILE A 30 -15.91 -12.70 -10.41
CA ILE A 30 -15.07 -11.66 -10.99
C ILE A 30 -14.19 -11.08 -9.89
N ILE A 31 -12.87 -11.30 -9.98
CA ILE A 31 -11.87 -10.80 -9.04
C ILE A 31 -11.13 -9.65 -9.69
N ALA A 32 -11.34 -8.44 -9.17
CA ALA A 32 -10.76 -7.22 -9.69
C ALA A 32 -9.63 -6.72 -8.78
N CYS A 33 -8.43 -6.56 -9.34
CA CYS A 33 -7.24 -6.08 -8.64
C CYS A 33 -6.72 -4.78 -9.25
N PRO A 34 -6.03 -3.91 -8.47
CA PRO A 34 -5.50 -2.65 -8.99
C PRO A 34 -4.40 -2.84 -10.03
N GLN A 35 -3.58 -3.89 -9.91
CA GLN A 35 -2.40 -4.11 -10.75
C GLN A 35 -2.34 -5.55 -11.27
N LYS A 36 -1.70 -5.73 -12.44
CA LYS A 36 -1.62 -7.00 -13.16
C LYS A 36 -0.96 -8.14 -12.36
N HIS A 37 0.16 -7.87 -11.72
CA HIS A 37 0.88 -8.89 -10.95
C HIS A 37 0.07 -9.45 -9.76
N LEU A 38 -0.91 -8.68 -9.27
CA LEU A 38 -1.82 -9.16 -8.23
C LEU A 38 -2.81 -10.21 -8.77
N LEU A 39 -3.13 -10.19 -10.06
CA LEU A 39 -3.99 -11.21 -10.67
C LEU A 39 -3.33 -12.60 -10.60
N GLU A 40 -2.05 -12.67 -10.94
CA GLU A 40 -1.26 -13.91 -10.84
C GLU A 40 -1.13 -14.36 -9.38
N GLN A 41 -0.86 -13.42 -8.48
CA GLN A 41 -0.78 -13.71 -7.05
C GLN A 41 -2.09 -14.28 -6.51
N TRP A 42 -3.24 -13.69 -6.84
CA TRP A 42 -4.54 -14.19 -6.43
C TRP A 42 -4.81 -15.62 -6.95
N SER A 43 -4.37 -15.93 -8.16
CA SER A 43 -4.49 -17.29 -8.73
C SER A 43 -3.59 -18.29 -7.99
N GLU A 44 -2.33 -17.92 -7.71
CA GLU A 44 -1.39 -18.74 -6.96
C GLU A 44 -1.90 -18.98 -5.51
N GLU A 45 -2.36 -17.93 -4.83
CA GLU A 45 -2.93 -18.03 -3.48
C GLU A 45 -4.22 -18.90 -3.44
N LEU A 46 -5.01 -18.90 -4.54
CA LEU A 46 -6.18 -19.76 -4.68
C LEU A 46 -5.78 -21.24 -4.83
N GLU A 47 -4.74 -21.52 -5.59
CA GLU A 47 -4.19 -22.87 -5.70
C GLU A 47 -3.68 -23.37 -4.35
N ASP A 48 -2.91 -22.54 -3.64
CA ASP A 48 -2.40 -22.85 -2.29
C ASP A 48 -3.54 -23.07 -1.28
N TYR A 49 -4.59 -22.22 -1.32
CA TYR A 49 -5.80 -22.40 -0.53
C TYR A 49 -6.44 -23.77 -0.79
N ASN A 50 -6.66 -24.11 -2.06
CA ASN A 50 -7.29 -25.36 -2.45
C ASN A 50 -6.44 -26.58 -2.06
N LEU A 51 -5.12 -26.49 -2.07
CA LEU A 51 -4.22 -27.55 -1.61
C LEU A 51 -4.34 -27.81 -0.10
N GLY A 52 -4.58 -26.74 0.68
CA GLY A 52 -4.69 -26.82 2.14
C GLY A 52 -6.10 -27.19 2.66
N MET A 53 -7.14 -27.17 1.81
CA MET A 53 -8.52 -27.35 2.22
C MET A 53 -9.07 -28.74 1.91
N PRO A 54 -10.00 -29.26 2.75
CA PRO A 54 -10.77 -30.46 2.42
C PRO A 54 -11.63 -30.20 1.16
N GLU A 55 -12.01 -31.27 0.44
CA GLU A 55 -12.72 -31.19 -0.82
C GLU A 55 -14.01 -30.35 -0.77
N SER A 56 -14.73 -30.42 0.35
CA SER A 56 -15.96 -29.61 0.58
C SER A 56 -15.73 -28.11 0.62
N ASP A 57 -14.52 -27.69 0.97
CA ASP A 57 -14.16 -26.29 1.23
C ASP A 57 -13.32 -25.68 0.11
N LYS A 58 -12.98 -26.48 -0.92
CA LYS A 58 -12.27 -26.01 -2.10
C LYS A 58 -13.16 -25.11 -2.98
N VAL A 59 -12.53 -24.14 -3.58
CA VAL A 59 -13.13 -23.30 -4.62
C VAL A 59 -12.94 -24.00 -5.96
N ASP A 60 -14.00 -24.16 -6.74
CA ASP A 60 -13.91 -24.66 -8.12
C ASP A 60 -13.26 -23.58 -9.01
N SER A 61 -12.01 -23.80 -9.34
CA SER A 61 -11.18 -22.96 -10.21
C SER A 61 -10.81 -23.66 -11.51
N SER A 62 -11.56 -24.69 -11.91
CA SER A 62 -11.30 -25.48 -13.12
C SER A 62 -11.36 -24.65 -14.41
N THR A 63 -12.12 -23.58 -14.41
CA THR A 63 -12.25 -22.64 -15.54
C THR A 63 -11.88 -21.23 -15.10
N THR A 64 -10.76 -20.72 -15.60
CA THR A 64 -10.25 -19.39 -15.28
C THR A 64 -9.88 -18.58 -16.52
N VAL A 65 -10.05 -17.26 -16.45
CA VAL A 65 -9.61 -16.34 -17.50
C VAL A 65 -9.00 -15.08 -16.90
N PHE A 66 -7.86 -14.65 -17.47
CA PHE A 66 -7.17 -13.41 -17.09
C PHE A 66 -7.46 -12.34 -18.12
N CYS A 67 -8.06 -11.22 -17.68
CA CYS A 67 -8.52 -10.15 -18.55
C CYS A 67 -7.69 -8.87 -18.33
N ASP A 68 -6.56 -8.80 -19.00
CA ASP A 68 -5.74 -7.59 -19.04
C ASP A 68 -4.95 -7.46 -20.36
N SER A 69 -4.10 -6.44 -20.50
CA SER A 69 -3.38 -6.17 -21.74
C SER A 69 -2.24 -7.15 -22.05
N ASP A 70 -1.81 -7.99 -21.12
CA ASP A 70 -0.73 -8.95 -21.34
C ASP A 70 -1.28 -10.28 -21.88
N TYR A 71 -2.58 -10.54 -21.67
CA TYR A 71 -3.31 -11.70 -22.21
C TYR A 71 -4.11 -11.26 -23.43
N HIS A 72 -3.45 -11.14 -24.60
CA HIS A 72 -4.06 -10.55 -25.80
C HIS A 72 -5.29 -11.31 -26.32
N ASP A 73 -5.37 -12.62 -26.05
CA ASP A 73 -6.46 -13.51 -26.46
C ASP A 73 -7.58 -13.67 -25.43
N TRP A 74 -7.57 -12.88 -24.35
CA TRP A 74 -8.53 -13.04 -23.26
C TRP A 74 -10.00 -12.92 -23.71
N ARG A 75 -10.25 -12.10 -24.74
CA ARG A 75 -11.60 -11.89 -25.27
C ARG A 75 -12.15 -13.17 -25.89
N ASP A 76 -11.36 -13.80 -26.75
CA ASP A 76 -11.73 -15.05 -27.43
C ASP A 76 -11.89 -16.20 -26.43
N LYS A 77 -11.05 -16.23 -25.39
CA LYS A 77 -11.17 -17.21 -24.30
C LYS A 77 -12.44 -17.00 -23.50
N PHE A 78 -12.75 -15.75 -23.15
CA PHE A 78 -13.94 -15.42 -22.41
C PHE A 78 -15.20 -15.77 -23.20
N ASP A 79 -15.25 -15.40 -24.47
CA ASP A 79 -16.38 -15.67 -25.36
C ASP A 79 -16.61 -17.18 -25.53
N LYS A 80 -15.56 -17.98 -25.72
CA LYS A 80 -15.64 -19.44 -25.76
C LYS A 80 -16.19 -20.06 -24.47
N ILE A 81 -15.81 -19.53 -23.31
CA ILE A 81 -16.35 -19.97 -22.01
C ILE A 81 -17.84 -19.65 -21.95
N LEU A 82 -18.25 -18.45 -22.34
CA LEU A 82 -19.67 -18.06 -22.36
C LEU A 82 -20.50 -18.96 -23.29
N ASP A 83 -20.01 -19.26 -24.49
CA ASP A 83 -20.68 -20.15 -25.43
C ASP A 83 -20.87 -21.54 -24.83
N GLN A 84 -19.81 -22.12 -24.25
CA GLN A 84 -19.90 -23.45 -23.60
C GLN A 84 -20.87 -23.50 -22.43
N ILE A 85 -20.97 -22.39 -21.66
CA ILE A 85 -21.88 -22.33 -20.52
C ILE A 85 -23.31 -22.08 -20.95
N ASN A 86 -23.53 -21.22 -21.96
CA ASN A 86 -24.86 -20.87 -22.46
C ASN A 86 -25.53 -22.00 -23.25
N GLU A 87 -24.75 -22.87 -23.90
CA GLU A 87 -25.25 -24.03 -24.66
C GLU A 87 -25.77 -25.18 -23.78
N LYS A 88 -25.40 -25.23 -22.49
CA LYS A 88 -25.81 -26.30 -21.58
C LYS A 88 -27.14 -25.97 -20.89
N PRO A 89 -28.20 -26.80 -21.07
CA PRO A 89 -29.49 -26.59 -20.38
C PRO A 89 -29.35 -26.76 -18.86
N LEU A 90 -30.15 -26.00 -18.12
CA LEU A 90 -30.32 -26.15 -16.67
C LEU A 90 -30.82 -27.57 -16.35
N GLY A 91 -30.11 -28.30 -15.51
CA GLY A 91 -30.53 -29.63 -15.02
C GLY A 91 -29.80 -30.83 -15.60
N TYR A 92 -28.77 -30.70 -16.41
CA TYR A 92 -27.90 -31.82 -16.80
C TYR A 92 -26.89 -32.12 -15.72
N SER A 93 -27.19 -33.14 -14.92
CA SER A 93 -26.28 -33.63 -13.86
C SER A 93 -25.26 -34.62 -14.43
N GLU A 94 -24.25 -34.17 -15.13
CA GLU A 94 -22.98 -34.89 -15.24
C GLU A 94 -21.82 -33.93 -14.96
N PHE A 95 -21.38 -33.99 -13.72
CA PHE A 95 -20.04 -33.65 -13.21
C PHE A 95 -19.25 -32.46 -13.81
N SER A 96 -19.88 -31.34 -14.13
CA SER A 96 -19.12 -30.08 -14.18
C SER A 96 -19.96 -28.97 -13.57
N LYS A 97 -19.62 -28.56 -12.37
CA LYS A 97 -20.07 -27.27 -11.83
C LYS A 97 -19.73 -26.24 -12.91
N ASN A 98 -20.76 -25.57 -13.45
CA ASN A 98 -20.55 -24.55 -14.49
C ASN A 98 -20.10 -23.23 -13.82
N ASN A 99 -19.01 -23.30 -13.09
CA ASN A 99 -18.41 -22.15 -12.44
C ASN A 99 -17.23 -21.66 -13.27
N PHE A 100 -17.03 -20.36 -13.32
CA PHE A 100 -15.79 -19.81 -13.84
C PHE A 100 -15.34 -18.59 -13.06
N ILE A 101 -14.03 -18.37 -13.05
CA ILE A 101 -13.37 -17.28 -12.36
C ILE A 101 -12.71 -16.36 -13.37
N VAL A 102 -12.94 -15.07 -13.22
CA VAL A 102 -12.36 -14.02 -14.05
C VAL A 102 -11.44 -13.18 -13.19
N PHE A 103 -10.15 -13.14 -13.55
CA PHE A 103 -9.18 -12.22 -12.97
C PHE A 103 -9.07 -10.99 -13.87
N VAL A 104 -9.35 -9.80 -13.35
CA VAL A 104 -9.40 -8.57 -14.14
C VAL A 104 -8.74 -7.41 -13.41
N THR A 105 -8.04 -6.53 -14.15
CA THR A 105 -7.53 -5.29 -13.54
C THR A 105 -8.64 -4.25 -13.37
N HIS A 106 -8.53 -3.37 -12.36
CA HIS A 106 -9.45 -2.23 -12.20
C HIS A 106 -9.58 -1.40 -13.48
N ALA A 107 -8.49 -1.25 -14.23
CA ALA A 107 -8.49 -0.53 -15.49
C ALA A 107 -9.34 -1.23 -16.57
N THR A 108 -9.27 -2.55 -16.65
CA THR A 108 -10.05 -3.34 -17.63
C THR A 108 -11.50 -3.47 -17.18
N LEU A 109 -11.78 -3.66 -15.88
CA LEU A 109 -13.13 -3.67 -15.31
C LEU A 109 -13.93 -2.41 -15.67
N GLY A 110 -13.28 -1.25 -15.70
CA GLY A 110 -13.92 0.04 -16.02
C GLY A 110 -14.05 0.37 -17.50
N LYS A 111 -13.58 -0.49 -18.41
CA LYS A 111 -13.72 -0.25 -19.85
C LYS A 111 -15.14 -0.47 -20.32
N VAL A 112 -15.65 0.52 -21.06
CA VAL A 112 -16.98 0.51 -21.68
C VAL A 112 -16.85 0.64 -23.21
N GLY A 113 -17.93 0.31 -23.94
CA GLY A 113 -17.99 0.37 -25.41
C GLY A 113 -17.90 -1.02 -26.02
N ASP A 114 -17.90 -1.06 -27.36
CA ASP A 114 -17.88 -2.29 -28.12
C ASP A 114 -16.64 -3.14 -27.82
N ASN A 115 -16.83 -4.44 -27.72
CA ASN A 115 -15.77 -5.41 -27.42
C ASN A 115 -15.07 -5.19 -26.06
N SER A 116 -15.77 -4.53 -25.13
CA SER A 116 -15.26 -4.24 -23.77
C SER A 116 -15.47 -5.42 -22.82
N PHE A 117 -14.91 -5.30 -21.62
CA PHE A 117 -15.16 -6.24 -20.53
C PHE A 117 -16.63 -6.18 -20.07
N ASN A 118 -17.20 -4.98 -19.97
CA ASN A 118 -18.57 -4.78 -19.52
C ASN A 118 -19.60 -5.42 -20.47
N GLU A 119 -19.38 -5.35 -21.78
CA GLU A 119 -20.23 -6.02 -22.77
C GLU A 119 -20.28 -7.55 -22.55
N ARG A 120 -19.14 -8.15 -22.18
CA ARG A 120 -19.09 -9.59 -21.86
C ARG A 120 -19.81 -9.93 -20.57
N ILE A 121 -19.74 -9.08 -19.57
CA ILE A 121 -20.50 -9.23 -18.32
C ILE A 121 -22.01 -9.16 -18.61
N ASP A 122 -22.46 -8.32 -19.56
CA ASP A 122 -23.88 -8.26 -20.00
C ASP A 122 -24.35 -9.56 -20.68
N ASN A 123 -23.42 -10.27 -21.31
CA ASN A 123 -23.68 -11.53 -21.98
C ASN A 123 -23.69 -12.77 -21.05
N ILE A 124 -23.30 -12.60 -19.78
CA ILE A 124 -23.44 -13.64 -18.76
C ILE A 124 -24.93 -13.82 -18.43
N LYS A 125 -25.51 -14.93 -18.83
CA LYS A 125 -26.91 -15.27 -18.58
C LYS A 125 -27.00 -16.54 -17.73
N ASN A 126 -28.01 -16.61 -16.88
CA ASN A 126 -28.31 -17.79 -16.05
C ASN A 126 -27.22 -18.22 -15.09
N LEU A 127 -26.31 -17.31 -14.72
CA LEU A 127 -25.30 -17.51 -13.68
C LEU A 127 -25.45 -16.44 -12.59
N LYS A 128 -25.13 -16.80 -11.36
CA LYS A 128 -24.96 -15.83 -10.29
C LYS A 128 -23.61 -15.13 -10.41
N LYS A 129 -23.63 -13.80 -10.53
CA LYS A 129 -22.44 -12.97 -10.68
C LYS A 129 -21.95 -12.48 -9.32
N PHE A 130 -20.71 -12.82 -8.97
CA PHE A 130 -20.09 -12.37 -7.74
C PHE A 130 -18.86 -11.49 -8.04
N LEU A 131 -18.94 -10.22 -7.67
CA LEU A 131 -17.85 -9.27 -7.83
C LEU A 131 -17.05 -9.17 -6.53
N ILE A 132 -15.73 -9.40 -6.62
CA ILE A 132 -14.76 -9.15 -5.57
C ILE A 132 -13.84 -8.05 -6.04
N ILE A 133 -13.71 -6.95 -5.29
CA ILE A 133 -12.78 -5.86 -5.58
C ILE A 133 -11.72 -5.80 -4.47
N ASP A 134 -10.49 -6.15 -4.84
CA ASP A 134 -9.35 -5.98 -3.95
C ASP A 134 -8.87 -4.53 -3.96
N GLU A 135 -8.37 -4.06 -2.81
CA GLU A 135 -7.99 -2.67 -2.58
C GLU A 135 -9.05 -1.68 -3.10
N VAL A 136 -10.29 -1.91 -2.68
CA VAL A 136 -11.48 -1.20 -3.17
C VAL A 136 -11.38 0.33 -3.02
N HIS A 137 -10.60 0.80 -2.08
CA HIS A 137 -10.33 2.22 -1.89
C HIS A 137 -9.65 2.91 -3.11
N ASN A 138 -9.15 2.14 -4.10
CA ASN A 138 -8.64 2.69 -5.36
C ASN A 138 -9.76 3.04 -6.37
N ILE A 139 -11.02 2.74 -6.06
CA ILE A 139 -12.16 3.18 -6.87
C ILE A 139 -12.47 4.63 -6.53
N THR A 140 -12.30 5.54 -7.49
CA THR A 140 -12.61 6.96 -7.34
C THR A 140 -14.05 7.27 -7.74
N GLU A 141 -14.60 8.42 -7.35
CA GLU A 141 -15.91 8.89 -7.81
C GLU A 141 -16.03 8.77 -9.34
N LYS A 142 -15.06 9.33 -10.06
CA LYS A 142 -15.03 9.31 -11.54
C LYS A 142 -15.00 7.89 -12.13
N SER A 143 -14.34 6.94 -11.47
CA SER A 143 -14.22 5.57 -11.95
C SER A 143 -15.34 4.65 -11.47
N SER A 144 -16.12 5.06 -10.45
CA SER A 144 -17.20 4.24 -9.89
C SER A 144 -18.32 3.96 -10.90
N MET A 145 -18.67 4.96 -11.70
CA MET A 145 -19.77 4.87 -12.68
C MET A 145 -19.62 3.70 -13.67
N THR A 146 -18.40 3.29 -13.99
CA THR A 146 -18.14 2.20 -14.93
C THR A 146 -17.70 0.89 -14.28
N ARG A 147 -17.28 0.93 -13.02
CA ARG A 147 -16.77 -0.23 -12.28
C ARG A 147 -17.77 -0.82 -11.30
N LEU A 148 -18.58 0.02 -10.67
CA LEU A 148 -19.55 -0.38 -9.66
C LEU A 148 -20.95 -0.52 -10.31
N ARG A 149 -21.19 -1.66 -10.93
CA ARG A 149 -22.44 -1.97 -11.62
C ARG A 149 -23.43 -2.65 -10.69
N ASP A 150 -24.73 -2.39 -10.89
CA ASP A 150 -25.79 -2.95 -10.04
C ASP A 150 -26.22 -4.38 -10.40
N ASP A 151 -25.77 -4.90 -11.53
CA ASP A 151 -26.16 -6.21 -12.04
C ASP A 151 -25.33 -7.40 -11.48
N TYR A 152 -24.48 -7.16 -10.49
CA TYR A 152 -23.84 -8.23 -9.70
C TYR A 152 -24.76 -8.67 -8.57
N ASP A 153 -25.02 -10.00 -8.48
CA ASP A 153 -25.87 -10.60 -7.43
C ASP A 153 -25.20 -10.52 -6.05
N PHE A 154 -23.87 -10.69 -6.01
CA PHE A 154 -23.05 -10.62 -4.79
C PHE A 154 -21.88 -9.67 -5.00
N ARG A 155 -21.51 -8.98 -3.94
CA ARG A 155 -20.45 -7.96 -3.97
C ARG A 155 -19.61 -8.03 -2.72
N LEU A 156 -18.28 -8.02 -2.88
CA LEU A 156 -17.32 -8.01 -1.77
C LEU A 156 -16.21 -7.01 -2.06
N GLY A 157 -16.08 -5.97 -1.25
CA GLY A 157 -14.96 -5.04 -1.25
C GLY A 157 -13.95 -5.41 -0.17
N LEU A 158 -12.68 -5.47 -0.53
CA LEU A 158 -11.57 -5.76 0.38
C LEU A 158 -10.68 -4.53 0.50
N SER A 159 -10.36 -4.11 1.72
CA SER A 159 -9.40 -3.04 1.98
C SER A 159 -8.85 -3.13 3.40
N ALA A 160 -7.61 -2.68 3.61
CA ALA A 160 -7.09 -2.40 4.94
C ALA A 160 -7.51 -1.01 5.44
N THR A 161 -7.77 -0.09 4.51
CA THR A 161 -8.12 1.30 4.76
C THR A 161 -9.29 1.69 3.85
N PRO A 162 -10.53 1.29 4.18
CA PRO A 162 -11.68 1.51 3.30
C PRO A 162 -12.03 3.00 3.14
N ASN A 163 -11.74 3.82 4.15
CA ASN A 163 -11.93 5.26 4.09
C ASN A 163 -10.91 5.86 3.13
N ARG A 164 -11.40 6.56 2.13
CA ARG A 164 -10.54 7.29 1.21
C ARG A 164 -10.08 8.58 1.88
N HIS A 165 -8.78 8.80 1.81
CA HIS A 165 -8.21 10.03 2.35
C HIS A 165 -8.67 11.21 1.49
N LEU A 166 -9.23 12.24 2.13
CA LEU A 166 -9.76 13.48 1.51
C LEU A 166 -10.85 13.32 0.42
N ASP A 167 -11.30 12.11 0.14
CA ASP A 167 -12.39 11.82 -0.81
C ASP A 167 -13.59 11.22 -0.06
N LEU A 168 -14.36 12.08 0.61
CA LEU A 168 -15.56 11.67 1.33
C LEU A 168 -16.62 11.14 0.37
N VAL A 169 -16.78 11.76 -0.79
CA VAL A 169 -17.76 11.34 -1.81
C VAL A 169 -17.41 9.94 -2.32
N GLY A 170 -16.15 9.70 -2.68
CA GLY A 170 -15.70 8.36 -3.09
C GLY A 170 -15.81 7.32 -1.98
N THR A 171 -15.63 7.72 -0.72
CA THR A 171 -15.86 6.86 0.45
C THR A 171 -17.34 6.48 0.56
N ASP A 172 -18.24 7.44 0.50
CA ASP A 172 -19.69 7.22 0.56
C ASP A 172 -20.18 6.33 -0.58
N ILE A 173 -19.66 6.51 -1.80
CA ILE A 173 -20.00 5.64 -2.95
C ILE A 173 -19.61 4.19 -2.65
N ILE A 174 -18.41 3.93 -2.14
CA ILE A 174 -17.95 2.58 -1.78
C ILE A 174 -18.86 1.98 -0.69
N TYR A 175 -19.12 2.73 0.38
CA TYR A 175 -19.97 2.25 1.48
C TYR A 175 -21.38 1.94 1.01
N ASN A 176 -21.99 2.79 0.19
CA ASN A 176 -23.32 2.57 -0.36
C ASN A 176 -23.38 1.33 -1.25
N TYR A 177 -22.39 1.15 -2.15
CA TYR A 177 -22.35 0.04 -3.08
C TYR A 177 -22.16 -1.32 -2.39
N PHE A 178 -21.33 -1.39 -1.34
CA PHE A 178 -21.06 -2.62 -0.58
C PHE A 178 -21.89 -2.75 0.70
N HIS A 179 -22.84 -1.85 0.95
CA HIS A 179 -23.70 -1.81 2.13
C HIS A 179 -22.93 -1.70 3.46
N GLY A 180 -21.86 -0.93 3.46
CA GLY A 180 -21.05 -0.66 4.64
C GLY A 180 -19.99 -1.72 4.93
N ILE A 181 -19.41 -1.65 6.13
CA ILE A 181 -18.42 -2.61 6.62
C ILE A 181 -19.16 -3.76 7.33
N VAL A 182 -19.12 -4.95 6.76
CA VAL A 182 -19.75 -6.16 7.35
C VAL A 182 -18.81 -6.95 8.25
N TYR A 183 -17.49 -6.74 8.10
CA TYR A 183 -16.46 -7.33 8.96
C TYR A 183 -15.28 -6.40 9.08
N GLU A 184 -14.82 -6.16 10.31
CA GLU A 184 -13.66 -5.33 10.60
C GLU A 184 -12.66 -6.08 11.49
N LEU A 185 -11.39 -6.07 11.04
CA LEU A 185 -10.25 -6.57 11.80
C LEU A 185 -9.16 -5.50 11.81
N THR A 186 -9.17 -4.66 12.84
CA THR A 186 -8.18 -3.60 13.02
C THR A 186 -6.79 -4.18 13.27
N LEU A 187 -5.72 -3.39 13.05
CA LEU A 187 -4.36 -3.82 13.33
C LEU A 187 -4.18 -4.26 14.78
N LYS A 188 -4.67 -3.45 15.73
CA LYS A 188 -4.55 -3.76 17.16
C LYS A 188 -5.24 -5.09 17.48
N LYS A 189 -6.47 -5.28 17.02
CA LYS A 189 -7.20 -6.53 17.22
C LYS A 189 -6.49 -7.72 16.58
N ALA A 190 -5.91 -7.54 15.38
CA ALA A 190 -5.15 -8.59 14.70
C ALA A 190 -3.88 -8.99 15.47
N ILE A 191 -3.22 -8.06 16.14
CA ILE A 191 -2.08 -8.33 17.03
C ILE A 191 -2.56 -9.01 18.30
N ASP A 192 -3.58 -8.49 18.97
CA ASP A 192 -4.12 -9.01 20.23
C ASP A 192 -4.66 -10.46 20.08
N GLU A 193 -5.31 -10.75 18.95
CA GLU A 193 -5.80 -12.09 18.59
C GLU A 193 -4.69 -13.00 18.02
N GLY A 194 -3.49 -12.48 17.84
CA GLY A 194 -2.33 -13.24 17.40
C GLY A 194 -2.31 -13.60 15.91
N TYR A 195 -3.05 -12.93 15.04
CA TYR A 195 -2.91 -13.06 13.58
C TYR A 195 -1.64 -12.41 13.08
N LEU A 196 -1.22 -11.32 13.71
CA LEU A 196 0.03 -10.60 13.43
C LEU A 196 0.96 -10.67 14.64
N CYS A 197 2.27 -10.49 14.41
CA CYS A 197 3.23 -10.38 15.50
C CYS A 197 3.18 -8.99 16.13
N LYS A 198 3.60 -8.88 17.38
CA LYS A 198 3.82 -7.63 18.09
C LYS A 198 5.00 -6.87 17.49
N TYR A 199 5.14 -5.59 17.81
CA TYR A 199 6.29 -4.82 17.36
C TYR A 199 6.68 -3.71 18.31
N HIS A 200 7.96 -3.33 18.22
CA HIS A 200 8.49 -2.11 18.82
C HIS A 200 8.69 -1.07 17.72
N TYR A 201 8.36 0.16 18.02
CA TYR A 201 8.54 1.30 17.12
C TYR A 201 9.57 2.28 17.69
N TYR A 202 10.59 2.58 16.90
CA TYR A 202 11.71 3.43 17.25
C TYR A 202 11.78 4.62 16.30
N PRO A 203 10.99 5.70 16.52
CA PRO A 203 11.13 6.91 15.74
C PRO A 203 12.42 7.62 16.12
N SER A 204 13.09 8.13 15.12
CA SER A 204 14.20 9.06 15.26
C SER A 204 13.99 10.23 14.31
N TYR A 205 14.68 11.34 14.48
CA TYR A 205 14.48 12.48 13.61
C TYR A 205 15.80 13.12 13.18
N ILE A 206 15.72 13.78 12.04
CA ILE A 206 16.76 14.65 11.52
C ILE A 206 16.15 15.99 11.13
N SER A 207 16.91 17.06 11.26
CA SER A 207 16.50 18.36 10.71
C SER A 207 16.98 18.52 9.27
N LEU A 208 16.19 19.23 8.45
CA LEU A 208 16.66 19.67 7.15
C LEU A 208 17.90 20.56 7.30
N THR A 209 18.88 20.41 6.42
CA THR A 209 19.98 21.36 6.31
C THR A 209 19.46 22.73 5.89
N PHE A 210 20.29 23.75 6.03
CA PHE A 210 19.89 25.12 5.60
C PHE A 210 19.49 25.17 4.14
N ASP A 211 20.26 24.57 3.25
CA ASP A 211 19.99 24.52 1.82
C ASP A 211 18.70 23.74 1.49
N GLU A 212 18.47 22.62 2.17
CA GLU A 212 17.25 21.83 2.03
C GLU A 212 16.01 22.60 2.51
N ALA A 213 16.13 23.33 3.61
CA ALA A 213 15.02 24.15 4.13
C ALA A 213 14.67 25.29 3.16
N GLU A 214 15.68 25.95 2.56
CA GLU A 214 15.45 27.00 1.54
C GLU A 214 14.74 26.43 0.31
N ILE A 215 15.15 25.25 -0.18
CA ILE A 215 14.49 24.58 -1.30
C ILE A 215 13.05 24.17 -0.93
N TYR A 216 12.83 23.66 0.29
CA TYR A 216 11.50 23.28 0.79
C TYR A 216 10.55 24.49 0.80
N ASP A 217 11.02 25.64 1.29
CA ASP A 217 10.23 26.88 1.34
C ASP A 217 9.87 27.42 -0.05
N LYS A 218 10.81 27.35 -0.97
CA LYS A 218 10.59 27.73 -2.37
C LYS A 218 9.50 26.83 -3.00
N LEU A 219 9.65 25.52 -2.90
CA LEU A 219 8.70 24.56 -3.43
C LEU A 219 7.30 24.74 -2.82
N THR A 220 7.24 25.01 -1.51
CA THR A 220 5.97 25.27 -0.81
C THR A 220 5.30 26.57 -1.30
N THR A 221 6.10 27.58 -1.67
CA THR A 221 5.59 28.82 -2.29
C THR A 221 5.03 28.55 -3.69
N ASP A 222 5.75 27.77 -4.50
CA ASP A 222 5.30 27.41 -5.86
C ASP A 222 3.98 26.62 -5.82
N ILE A 223 3.85 25.69 -4.86
CA ILE A 223 2.61 24.95 -4.61
C ILE A 223 1.45 25.90 -4.26
N ALA A 224 1.67 26.86 -3.35
CA ALA A 224 0.63 27.82 -2.98
C ALA A 224 0.14 28.65 -4.15
N ILE A 225 1.05 29.04 -5.06
CA ILE A 225 0.70 29.76 -6.30
C ILE A 225 -0.15 28.87 -7.23
N ILE A 226 0.23 27.61 -7.40
CA ILE A 226 -0.53 26.64 -8.22
C ILE A 226 -1.92 26.44 -7.66
N GLU A 227 -2.07 26.26 -6.34
CA GLU A 227 -3.36 26.10 -5.67
C GLU A 227 -4.26 27.32 -5.89
N GLU A 228 -3.70 28.52 -5.80
CA GLU A 228 -4.47 29.74 -6.09
C GLU A 228 -4.91 29.80 -7.55
N GLN A 229 -4.04 29.40 -8.48
CA GLN A 229 -4.37 29.34 -9.91
C GLN A 229 -5.47 28.31 -10.20
N LYS A 230 -5.43 27.13 -9.56
CA LYS A 230 -6.48 26.11 -9.65
C LYS A 230 -7.83 26.63 -9.16
N ARG A 231 -7.86 27.26 -7.98
CA ARG A 231 -9.09 27.86 -7.45
C ARG A 231 -9.69 28.93 -8.37
N LYS A 232 -8.84 29.64 -9.13
CA LYS A 232 -9.26 30.64 -10.12
C LYS A 232 -9.58 30.05 -11.50
N GLY A 233 -9.47 28.73 -11.70
CA GLY A 233 -9.66 28.05 -12.99
C GLY A 233 -8.64 28.45 -14.07
N ARG A 234 -7.47 28.94 -13.66
CA ARG A 234 -6.41 29.45 -14.54
C ARG A 234 -5.23 28.50 -14.69
N TYR A 235 -5.18 27.43 -13.89
CA TYR A 235 -4.09 26.46 -13.94
C TYR A 235 -4.22 25.57 -15.17
N ASN A 236 -3.18 25.56 -16.01
CA ASN A 236 -3.09 24.72 -17.20
C ASN A 236 -1.69 24.10 -17.29
N PRO A 237 -1.49 22.92 -16.68
CA PRO A 237 -0.19 22.26 -16.70
C PRO A 237 0.16 21.77 -18.10
N LYS A 238 1.40 22.03 -18.54
CA LYS A 238 1.93 21.44 -19.77
C LYS A 238 2.57 20.10 -19.46
N LYS A 239 2.49 19.18 -20.41
CA LYS A 239 3.15 17.87 -20.29
C LYS A 239 4.67 18.07 -20.18
N GLY A 240 5.25 17.64 -19.04
CA GLY A 240 6.67 17.80 -18.74
C GLY A 240 7.01 19.02 -17.89
N ASP A 241 6.02 19.78 -17.44
CA ASP A 241 6.25 20.85 -16.47
C ASP A 241 6.79 20.29 -15.16
N PHE A 242 7.58 21.12 -14.50
CA PHE A 242 8.10 20.85 -13.16
C PHE A 242 6.93 20.70 -12.16
N ASP A 243 6.91 19.59 -11.43
CA ASP A 243 5.91 19.32 -10.40
C ASP A 243 6.49 19.60 -9.01
N PRO A 244 6.16 20.75 -8.39
CA PRO A 244 6.73 21.11 -7.09
C PRO A 244 6.22 20.23 -5.94
N TYR A 245 5.04 19.61 -6.03
CA TYR A 245 4.57 18.65 -5.02
C TYR A 245 5.49 17.43 -4.96
N LEU A 246 5.74 16.83 -6.13
CA LEU A 246 6.62 15.69 -6.26
C LEU A 246 8.06 16.00 -5.82
N GLN A 247 8.56 17.18 -6.17
CA GLN A 247 9.91 17.60 -5.79
C GLN A 247 10.02 17.83 -4.27
N ARG A 248 8.98 18.41 -3.64
CA ARG A 248 8.95 18.60 -2.19
C ARG A 248 8.91 17.25 -1.46
N ALA A 249 8.13 16.31 -1.93
CA ALA A 249 8.10 14.96 -1.39
C ALA A 249 9.47 14.27 -1.52
N TYR A 250 10.13 14.40 -2.68
CA TYR A 250 11.47 13.83 -2.89
C TYR A 250 12.53 14.43 -1.98
N LEU A 251 12.47 15.75 -1.73
CA LEU A 251 13.36 16.42 -0.80
C LEU A 251 13.28 15.79 0.60
N VAL A 252 12.07 15.65 1.13
CA VAL A 252 11.84 15.05 2.46
C VAL A 252 12.27 13.59 2.51
N GLN A 253 11.94 12.82 1.46
CA GLN A 253 12.29 11.40 1.38
C GLN A 253 13.81 11.18 1.35
N SER A 254 14.57 12.05 0.66
CA SER A 254 16.01 11.91 0.42
C SER A 254 16.88 12.87 1.23
N ALA A 255 16.36 13.47 2.29
CA ALA A 255 17.10 14.40 3.14
C ALA A 255 18.44 13.82 3.61
N VAL A 256 19.49 14.63 3.50
CA VAL A 256 20.90 14.17 3.67
C VAL A 256 21.20 13.64 5.06
N GLY A 257 20.64 14.28 6.09
CA GLY A 257 20.83 13.84 7.47
C GLY A 257 20.41 12.41 7.76
N LYS A 258 19.56 11.82 6.89
CA LYS A 258 19.14 10.41 7.02
C LYS A 258 20.28 9.41 6.86
N PHE A 259 21.32 9.75 6.08
CA PHE A 259 22.46 8.86 5.91
C PHE A 259 23.29 8.71 7.19
N ASP A 260 23.50 9.81 7.91
CA ASP A 260 24.22 9.76 9.17
C ASP A 260 23.38 9.07 10.25
N LYS A 261 22.07 9.33 10.29
CA LYS A 261 21.16 8.61 11.19
C LYS A 261 21.12 7.11 10.88
N LEU A 262 21.14 6.70 9.60
CA LEU A 262 21.25 5.29 9.24
C LEU A 262 22.56 4.68 9.76
N LYS A 263 23.69 5.37 9.64
CA LYS A 263 25.00 4.88 10.15
C LYS A 263 24.98 4.70 11.68
N GLU A 264 24.33 5.59 12.43
CA GLU A 264 24.09 5.45 13.86
C GLU A 264 23.26 4.19 14.16
N LEU A 265 22.09 4.06 13.54
CA LEU A 265 21.20 2.91 13.71
C LEU A 265 21.91 1.57 13.40
N LEU A 266 22.66 1.52 12.29
CA LEU A 266 23.41 0.32 11.92
C LEU A 266 24.54 0.00 12.91
N HIS A 267 25.11 1.01 13.56
CA HIS A 267 26.10 0.81 14.62
C HIS A 267 25.46 0.18 15.86
N ASP A 268 24.32 0.71 16.29
CA ASP A 268 23.60 0.23 17.47
C ASP A 268 23.02 -1.18 17.26
N MET A 269 22.71 -1.52 16.00
CA MET A 269 22.16 -2.82 15.60
C MET A 269 23.23 -3.85 15.23
N SER A 270 24.52 -3.61 15.44
CA SER A 270 25.65 -4.40 14.91
C SER A 270 25.55 -5.92 15.10
N ASN A 271 24.73 -6.41 16.02
CA ASN A 271 24.52 -7.82 16.28
C ASN A 271 23.13 -8.37 15.87
N ASP A 272 22.27 -7.56 15.22
CA ASP A 272 20.88 -7.96 14.91
C ASP A 272 20.40 -7.37 13.56
N LEU A 273 21.23 -7.54 12.53
CA LEU A 273 20.93 -7.07 11.16
C LEU A 273 20.29 -8.14 10.27
N SER A 274 20.24 -9.39 10.70
CA SER A 274 19.65 -10.45 9.90
C SER A 274 18.18 -10.17 9.61
N GLN A 275 17.78 -10.42 8.37
CA GLN A 275 16.40 -10.26 7.91
C GLN A 275 15.86 -8.82 8.04
N THR A 276 16.73 -7.85 7.70
CA THR A 276 16.41 -6.43 7.70
C THR A 276 15.95 -5.96 6.32
N LEU A 277 14.89 -5.15 6.30
CA LEU A 277 14.38 -4.49 5.11
C LEU A 277 14.51 -2.97 5.26
N ILE A 278 15.21 -2.32 4.32
CA ILE A 278 15.43 -0.87 4.33
C ILE A 278 14.64 -0.23 3.20
N TYR A 279 13.64 0.57 3.53
CA TYR A 279 12.82 1.29 2.54
C TYR A 279 13.49 2.59 2.12
N CYS A 280 13.87 2.65 0.85
CA CYS A 280 14.58 3.78 0.23
C CYS A 280 13.76 4.43 -0.88
N THR A 281 14.21 5.60 -1.33
CA THR A 281 13.77 6.21 -2.59
C THR A 281 14.83 6.02 -3.69
N SER A 282 14.38 5.97 -4.95
CA SER A 282 15.27 6.00 -6.11
C SER A 282 15.66 7.41 -6.54
N ASN A 283 15.24 8.42 -5.78
CA ASN A 283 15.50 9.81 -6.11
C ASN A 283 16.85 10.25 -5.55
N PRO A 284 17.59 11.11 -6.27
CA PRO A 284 18.77 11.77 -5.71
C PRO A 284 18.34 12.77 -4.64
N SER A 285 19.22 13.09 -3.72
CA SER A 285 19.00 14.20 -2.80
C SER A 285 18.88 15.51 -3.56
N MET A 286 17.87 16.31 -3.22
CA MET A 286 17.60 17.60 -3.88
C MET A 286 18.68 18.64 -3.53
N GLY A 287 18.96 19.52 -4.49
CA GLY A 287 20.00 20.56 -4.31
C GLY A 287 21.40 20.10 -4.68
N PHE A 288 21.63 18.84 -4.99
CA PHE A 288 22.93 18.33 -5.41
C PHE A 288 23.13 18.39 -6.93
N PRO A 289 24.40 18.45 -7.41
CA PRO A 289 24.73 18.46 -8.82
C PRO A 289 24.12 17.27 -9.59
N LYS A 290 23.86 17.45 -10.88
CA LYS A 290 23.47 16.35 -11.78
C LYS A 290 24.52 15.24 -11.70
N GLY A 291 24.08 14.00 -11.49
CA GLY A 291 24.94 12.84 -11.33
C GLY A 291 25.20 12.43 -9.88
N THR A 292 24.65 13.17 -8.90
CA THR A 292 24.64 12.72 -7.50
C THR A 292 23.93 11.36 -7.41
N PRO A 293 24.54 10.38 -6.70
CA PRO A 293 23.93 9.08 -6.50
C PRO A 293 22.54 9.19 -5.85
N THR A 294 21.67 8.27 -6.18
CA THR A 294 20.36 8.17 -5.52
C THR A 294 20.50 7.69 -4.09
N GLN A 295 19.49 7.93 -3.27
CA GLN A 295 19.49 7.43 -1.87
C GLN A 295 19.78 5.93 -1.81
N LEU A 296 19.20 5.15 -2.70
CA LEU A 296 19.46 3.69 -2.79
C LEU A 296 20.95 3.39 -2.95
N ILE A 297 21.64 4.08 -3.87
CA ILE A 297 23.06 3.86 -4.15
C ILE A 297 23.91 4.23 -2.92
N GLU A 298 23.61 5.35 -2.27
CA GLU A 298 24.34 5.77 -1.06
C GLU A 298 24.13 4.80 0.11
N VAL A 299 22.90 4.30 0.30
CA VAL A 299 22.61 3.27 1.30
C VAL A 299 23.40 2.00 1.02
N GLN A 300 23.45 1.53 -0.21
CA GLN A 300 24.23 0.35 -0.59
C GLN A 300 25.73 0.54 -0.32
N LYS A 301 26.29 1.74 -0.56
CA LYS A 301 27.69 2.06 -0.20
C LYS A 301 27.92 2.01 1.32
N ILE A 302 26.99 2.55 2.12
CA ILE A 302 27.06 2.53 3.59
C ILE A 302 27.06 1.08 4.10
N LEU A 303 26.19 0.23 3.55
CA LEU A 303 26.10 -1.18 3.91
C LEU A 303 27.41 -1.93 3.54
N SER A 304 27.85 -1.75 2.30
CA SER A 304 29.09 -2.37 1.81
C SER A 304 30.33 -1.96 2.60
N ALA A 305 30.43 -0.67 2.99
CA ALA A 305 31.54 -0.17 3.82
C ALA A 305 31.57 -0.79 5.23
N ARG A 306 30.47 -1.41 5.67
CA ARG A 306 30.36 -2.13 6.95
C ARG A 306 30.41 -3.65 6.80
N ASN A 307 30.70 -4.15 5.60
CA ASN A 307 30.70 -5.58 5.26
C ASN A 307 29.33 -6.26 5.46
N ILE A 308 28.21 -5.48 5.36
CA ILE A 308 26.85 -6.01 5.43
C ILE A 308 26.50 -6.59 4.05
N ILE A 309 26.13 -7.85 4.02
CA ILE A 309 25.77 -8.54 2.78
C ILE A 309 24.35 -8.13 2.39
N SER A 310 24.21 -7.39 1.28
CA SER A 310 22.91 -6.83 0.89
C SER A 310 22.67 -6.86 -0.61
N ASP A 311 21.38 -6.88 -0.98
CA ASP A 311 20.92 -6.69 -2.34
C ASP A 311 19.81 -5.64 -2.39
N SER A 312 19.33 -5.29 -3.57
CA SER A 312 18.28 -4.28 -3.75
C SER A 312 17.12 -4.81 -4.59
N VAL A 313 15.90 -4.39 -4.25
CA VAL A 313 14.69 -4.68 -5.02
C VAL A 313 14.02 -3.37 -5.42
N THR A 314 13.80 -3.21 -6.73
CA THR A 314 13.21 -2.00 -7.30
C THR A 314 11.99 -2.34 -8.17
N PHE A 315 11.20 -1.32 -8.52
CA PHE A 315 10.08 -1.50 -9.45
C PHE A 315 10.51 -1.92 -10.88
N LYS A 316 11.80 -1.76 -11.22
CA LYS A 316 12.37 -2.17 -12.53
C LYS A 316 12.68 -3.66 -12.61
N ASP A 317 12.80 -4.31 -11.47
CA ASP A 317 13.16 -5.73 -11.42
C ASP A 317 11.96 -6.59 -11.80
N LYS A 318 12.21 -7.69 -12.53
CA LYS A 318 11.18 -8.66 -12.86
C LYS A 318 10.66 -9.38 -11.61
N THR A 319 9.41 -9.76 -11.59
CA THR A 319 8.79 -10.48 -10.47
C THR A 319 9.61 -11.69 -9.99
N LYS A 320 10.17 -12.46 -10.93
CA LYS A 320 11.03 -13.61 -10.61
C LYS A 320 12.30 -13.23 -9.84
N ASP A 321 12.94 -12.11 -10.23
CA ASP A 321 14.17 -11.65 -9.58
C ASP A 321 13.87 -11.11 -8.19
N ARG A 322 12.77 -10.36 -8.02
CA ARG A 322 12.31 -9.89 -6.70
C ARG A 322 12.04 -11.08 -5.76
N ARG A 323 11.31 -12.10 -6.23
CA ARG A 323 11.03 -13.32 -5.44
C ARG A 323 12.32 -14.04 -5.05
N ARG A 324 13.32 -14.11 -5.96
CA ARG A 324 14.64 -14.71 -5.66
C ARG A 324 15.34 -13.94 -4.54
N ILE A 325 15.51 -12.63 -4.67
CA ILE A 325 16.21 -11.78 -3.68
C ILE A 325 15.55 -11.88 -2.30
N LEU A 326 14.22 -11.84 -2.24
CA LEU A 326 13.50 -11.93 -0.96
C LEU A 326 13.55 -13.33 -0.33
N ARG A 327 13.57 -14.37 -1.16
CA ARG A 327 13.84 -15.75 -0.69
C ARG A 327 15.26 -15.87 -0.15
N ASP A 328 16.23 -15.25 -0.80
CA ASP A 328 17.63 -15.27 -0.38
C ASP A 328 17.82 -14.49 0.94
N LEU A 329 17.11 -13.38 1.14
CA LEU A 329 16.99 -12.71 2.46
C LEU A 329 16.36 -13.64 3.51
N ALA A 330 15.26 -14.31 3.16
CA ALA A 330 14.62 -15.27 4.05
C ALA A 330 15.52 -16.46 4.40
N ASN A 331 16.49 -16.79 3.58
CA ASN A 331 17.48 -17.87 3.79
C ASN A 331 18.79 -17.41 4.43
N ASP A 332 18.83 -16.17 4.95
CA ASP A 332 20.01 -15.56 5.57
C ASP A 332 21.24 -15.51 4.64
N ILE A 333 21.02 -15.51 3.30
CA ILE A 333 22.07 -15.25 2.30
C ILE A 333 22.43 -13.77 2.28
N PHE A 334 21.44 -12.91 2.50
CA PHE A 334 21.60 -11.47 2.72
C PHE A 334 21.24 -11.13 4.15
N ASP A 335 22.01 -10.23 4.77
CA ASP A 335 21.66 -9.63 6.07
C ASP A 335 20.50 -8.67 5.93
N CYS A 336 20.50 -7.89 4.82
CA CYS A 336 19.43 -6.96 4.54
C CYS A 336 19.17 -6.81 3.03
N VAL A 337 17.97 -6.31 2.71
CA VAL A 337 17.57 -5.90 1.37
C VAL A 337 17.08 -4.47 1.39
N THR A 338 17.54 -3.65 0.44
CA THR A 338 17.00 -2.32 0.22
C THR A 338 15.85 -2.37 -0.78
N ALA A 339 14.77 -1.65 -0.51
CA ALA A 339 13.55 -1.69 -1.32
C ALA A 339 13.11 -0.29 -1.76
N VAL A 340 12.78 -0.15 -3.05
CA VAL A 340 12.27 1.09 -3.63
C VAL A 340 10.90 0.85 -4.27
N LYS A 341 9.83 1.37 -3.66
CA LYS A 341 8.43 1.40 -4.19
C LYS A 341 7.89 0.07 -4.77
N CYS A 342 8.53 -1.06 -4.50
CA CYS A 342 8.18 -2.34 -5.12
C CYS A 342 7.65 -3.39 -4.14
N LEU A 343 7.73 -3.12 -2.85
CA LEU A 343 7.23 -3.99 -1.79
C LEU A 343 5.95 -3.45 -1.15
N ASP A 344 5.36 -2.40 -1.71
CA ASP A 344 4.11 -1.85 -1.20
C ASP A 344 2.90 -2.74 -1.56
N GLU A 345 2.98 -3.48 -2.70
CA GLU A 345 1.95 -4.40 -3.15
C GLU A 345 2.56 -5.71 -3.69
N GLY A 346 1.90 -6.85 -3.47
CA GLY A 346 2.15 -8.09 -4.19
C GLY A 346 3.36 -8.94 -3.80
N VAL A 347 4.13 -8.62 -2.76
CA VAL A 347 5.25 -9.46 -2.32
C VAL A 347 5.17 -9.76 -0.83
N ASP A 348 5.27 -11.02 -0.47
CA ASP A 348 5.27 -11.48 0.92
C ASP A 348 6.69 -11.76 1.42
N VAL A 349 7.04 -11.23 2.60
CA VAL A 349 8.33 -11.46 3.26
C VAL A 349 8.12 -11.69 4.77
N PRO A 350 7.49 -12.80 5.17
CA PRO A 350 7.16 -13.04 6.58
C PRO A 350 8.37 -13.13 7.50
N SER A 351 9.53 -13.53 6.95
CA SER A 351 10.77 -13.69 7.72
C SER A 351 11.36 -12.38 8.24
N VAL A 352 11.08 -11.24 7.57
CA VAL A 352 11.67 -9.95 7.95
C VAL A 352 11.32 -9.59 9.39
N LYS A 353 12.35 -9.32 10.19
CA LYS A 353 12.24 -8.96 11.62
C LYS A 353 12.40 -7.48 11.86
N VAL A 354 13.16 -6.79 11.00
CA VAL A 354 13.51 -5.38 11.16
C VAL A 354 13.13 -4.62 9.90
N GLY A 355 12.43 -3.50 10.07
CA GLY A 355 12.15 -2.53 9.00
C GLY A 355 12.78 -1.18 9.33
N ILE A 356 13.56 -0.63 8.40
CA ILE A 356 14.10 0.72 8.49
C ILE A 356 13.47 1.59 7.42
N PHE A 357 12.73 2.62 7.84
CA PHE A 357 12.04 3.55 6.95
C PHE A 357 12.90 4.81 6.74
N MET A 358 13.69 4.83 5.66
CA MET A 358 14.40 6.03 5.23
C MET A 358 13.57 6.91 4.32
N ALA A 359 12.70 6.30 3.49
CA ALA A 359 11.78 7.01 2.62
C ALA A 359 10.36 6.58 2.95
N SER A 360 9.65 7.41 3.69
CA SER A 360 8.23 7.27 3.93
C SER A 360 7.48 8.33 3.14
N SER A 361 6.34 7.93 2.58
CA SER A 361 5.41 8.89 2.02
C SER A 361 4.47 9.40 3.12
N GLY A 362 3.91 10.59 2.96
CA GLY A 362 2.80 11.07 3.79
C GLY A 362 1.51 10.29 3.54
N ASN A 363 1.48 9.42 2.49
CA ASN A 363 0.32 8.60 2.19
C ASN A 363 0.17 7.45 3.21
N PRO A 364 -0.88 7.50 4.04
CA PRO A 364 -1.11 6.49 5.08
C PRO A 364 -1.20 5.07 4.56
N LYS A 365 -1.71 4.89 3.36
CA LYS A 365 -1.89 3.58 2.74
C LYS A 365 -0.57 2.86 2.57
N GLN A 366 0.46 3.55 2.06
CA GLN A 366 1.76 2.95 1.81
C GLN A 366 2.43 2.49 3.10
N PHE A 367 2.51 3.36 4.10
CA PHE A 367 3.19 2.98 5.33
C PHE A 367 2.40 1.93 6.15
N ILE A 368 1.06 1.97 6.12
CA ILE A 368 0.21 0.93 6.73
C ILE A 368 0.43 -0.43 6.05
N GLN A 369 0.52 -0.46 4.71
CA GLN A 369 0.80 -1.67 3.95
C GLN A 369 2.20 -2.21 4.25
N ARG A 370 3.24 -1.35 4.28
CA ARG A 370 4.62 -1.73 4.64
C ARG A 370 4.68 -2.31 6.04
N ARG A 371 4.07 -1.63 7.04
CA ARG A 371 3.97 -2.14 8.41
C ARG A 371 3.29 -3.51 8.45
N GLY A 372 2.12 -3.65 7.83
CA GLY A 372 1.38 -4.91 7.83
C GLY A 372 2.17 -6.10 7.27
N ARG A 373 3.08 -5.87 6.32
CA ARG A 373 3.99 -6.92 5.81
C ARG A 373 5.06 -7.31 6.82
N LEU A 374 5.64 -6.31 7.50
CA LEU A 374 6.61 -6.54 8.56
C LEU A 374 6.02 -7.30 9.75
N LEU A 375 4.71 -7.24 9.97
CA LEU A 375 4.06 -7.87 11.11
C LEU A 375 3.54 -9.29 10.83
N ARG A 376 3.68 -9.80 9.60
CA ARG A 376 3.32 -11.20 9.31
C ARG A 376 4.14 -12.16 10.16
N LYS A 377 3.48 -13.18 10.70
CA LYS A 377 4.15 -14.26 11.41
C LYS A 377 4.98 -15.10 10.45
N SER A 378 6.04 -15.68 10.96
CA SER A 378 6.89 -16.61 10.23
C SER A 378 7.18 -17.82 11.12
N ASP A 379 6.65 -18.95 10.76
CA ASP A 379 6.91 -20.22 11.47
C ASP A 379 8.38 -20.59 11.39
N ARG A 380 9.00 -20.31 10.25
CA ARG A 380 10.42 -20.59 10.00
C ARG A 380 11.35 -19.85 10.97
N THR A 381 11.08 -18.56 11.24
CA THR A 381 11.94 -17.72 12.09
C THR A 381 11.41 -17.58 13.51
N HIS A 382 10.29 -18.24 13.83
CA HIS A 382 9.58 -18.13 15.12
C HIS A 382 9.43 -16.66 15.57
N LYS A 383 9.12 -15.78 14.58
CA LYS A 383 9.04 -14.34 14.82
C LYS A 383 7.85 -14.01 15.72
N THR A 384 8.13 -13.52 16.91
CA THR A 384 7.15 -13.04 17.87
C THR A 384 7.00 -11.52 17.84
N HIS A 385 8.09 -10.81 17.52
CA HIS A 385 8.13 -9.35 17.46
C HIS A 385 8.86 -8.88 16.20
N ALA A 386 8.44 -7.72 15.69
CA ALA A 386 9.17 -6.96 14.69
C ALA A 386 9.73 -5.68 15.30
N LYS A 387 10.79 -5.12 14.72
CA LYS A 387 11.33 -3.80 15.08
C LYS A 387 11.16 -2.87 13.89
N ILE A 388 10.62 -1.69 14.12
CA ILE A 388 10.43 -0.68 13.10
C ILE A 388 11.20 0.57 13.50
N TYR A 389 12.18 0.95 12.69
CA TYR A 389 12.93 2.20 12.82
C TYR A 389 12.43 3.16 11.76
N ASP A 390 12.03 4.35 12.17
CA ASP A 390 11.49 5.37 11.25
C ASP A 390 12.26 6.67 11.41
N ILE A 391 12.85 7.18 10.32
CA ILE A 391 13.63 8.41 10.32
C ILE A 391 12.73 9.55 9.85
N LEU A 392 12.21 10.29 10.81
CA LEU A 392 11.35 11.46 10.59
C LEU A 392 12.20 12.66 10.12
N VAL A 393 11.58 13.54 9.37
CA VAL A 393 12.20 14.81 8.97
C VAL A 393 11.49 15.97 9.66
N THR A 394 12.26 16.82 10.32
CA THR A 394 11.72 18.00 10.99
C THR A 394 12.36 19.27 10.44
N PRO A 395 11.66 20.41 10.41
CA PRO A 395 12.31 21.70 10.35
C PRO A 395 13.22 21.88 11.55
N ARG A 396 14.02 22.93 11.58
CA ARG A 396 14.73 23.29 12.81
C ARG A 396 13.71 23.43 13.96
N ILE A 397 13.97 22.75 15.06
CA ILE A 397 13.10 22.82 16.24
C ILE A 397 13.20 24.25 16.82
N PRO A 398 12.06 24.98 16.97
CA PRO A 398 12.06 26.33 17.52
C PRO A 398 12.52 26.35 18.98
N ASN A 399 13.25 27.39 19.36
CA ASN A 399 13.52 27.68 20.76
C ASN A 399 12.24 28.20 21.47
N ASP A 400 12.29 28.30 22.80
CA ASP A 400 11.12 28.68 23.62
C ASP A 400 10.49 30.02 23.20
N ASP A 401 11.30 30.97 22.73
CA ASP A 401 10.90 32.34 22.32
C ASP A 401 10.54 32.41 20.79
N GLU A 402 10.75 31.35 20.05
CA GLU A 402 10.47 31.30 18.62
C GLU A 402 9.08 30.72 18.34
N VAL A 403 8.46 31.17 17.26
CA VAL A 403 7.18 30.62 16.75
C VAL A 403 7.41 30.00 15.39
N ALA A 404 7.17 28.72 15.29
CA ALA A 404 7.22 28.01 14.00
C ALA A 404 6.26 28.60 12.98
N THR A 405 6.71 28.74 11.76
CA THR A 405 5.88 29.15 10.63
C THR A 405 4.82 28.09 10.32
N ASN A 406 3.75 28.47 9.63
CA ASN A 406 2.73 27.51 9.19
C ASN A 406 3.32 26.41 8.28
N ARG A 407 4.36 26.73 7.50
CA ARG A 407 5.05 25.80 6.59
C ARG A 407 5.83 24.74 7.38
N GLU A 408 6.59 25.17 8.38
CA GLU A 408 7.33 24.27 9.27
C GLU A 408 6.36 23.36 10.03
N ARG A 409 5.26 23.93 10.54
CA ARG A 409 4.22 23.14 11.21
C ARG A 409 3.59 22.10 10.29
N LYS A 410 3.34 22.43 9.03
CA LYS A 410 2.77 21.47 8.07
C LYS A 410 3.70 20.28 7.83
N LEU A 411 5.01 20.50 7.65
CA LEU A 411 5.99 19.42 7.48
C LEU A 411 5.97 18.48 8.69
N ILE A 412 6.15 19.03 9.88
CA ILE A 412 6.28 18.19 11.07
C ILE A 412 4.98 17.49 11.47
N LEU A 413 3.84 18.10 11.25
CA LEU A 413 2.54 17.47 11.57
C LEU A 413 2.27 16.22 10.74
N ASN A 414 2.67 16.21 9.46
CA ASN A 414 2.56 15.02 8.61
C ASN A 414 3.44 13.88 9.14
N GLU A 415 4.67 14.18 9.49
CA GLU A 415 5.60 13.20 10.06
C GLU A 415 5.08 12.66 11.41
N LEU A 416 4.56 13.54 12.26
CA LEU A 416 4.02 13.15 13.58
C LEU A 416 2.71 12.35 13.48
N LEU A 417 1.84 12.63 12.51
CA LEU A 417 0.66 11.79 12.26
C LEU A 417 1.06 10.35 11.93
N ARG A 418 2.07 10.18 11.07
CA ARG A 418 2.61 8.86 10.77
C ARG A 418 3.23 8.22 12.01
N CYS A 419 4.02 8.99 12.77
CA CYS A 419 4.61 8.52 14.02
C CYS A 419 3.54 8.02 15.00
N LYS A 420 2.48 8.79 15.21
CA LYS A 420 1.37 8.41 16.09
C LYS A 420 0.67 7.13 15.63
N GLU A 421 0.41 7.00 14.32
CA GLU A 421 -0.19 5.79 13.75
C GLU A 421 0.67 4.54 13.99
N PHE A 422 1.99 4.68 13.94
CA PHE A 422 2.88 3.56 14.26
C PHE A 422 3.00 3.30 15.75
N ALA A 423 3.10 4.35 16.57
CA ALA A 423 3.28 4.23 18.02
C ALA A 423 2.07 3.62 18.72
N SER A 424 0.85 4.05 18.34
CA SER A 424 -0.40 3.70 19.04
C SER A 424 -0.73 2.20 19.12
N SER A 425 -0.10 1.36 18.32
CA SER A 425 -0.28 -0.09 18.33
C SER A 425 1.02 -0.84 18.62
N SER A 426 2.11 -0.14 18.97
CA SER A 426 3.38 -0.75 19.35
C SER A 426 3.41 -1.12 20.83
N ASP A 427 4.24 -2.10 21.20
CA ASP A 427 4.41 -2.51 22.60
C ASP A 427 5.19 -1.47 23.43
N ASN A 428 5.85 -0.51 22.78
CA ASN A 428 6.65 0.53 23.41
C ASN A 428 6.16 1.96 23.10
N GLU A 429 4.84 2.17 23.04
CA GLU A 429 4.26 3.48 22.69
C GLU A 429 4.83 4.63 23.54
N SER A 430 4.97 4.44 24.85
CA SER A 430 5.51 5.47 25.76
C SER A 430 6.93 5.88 25.40
N ASP A 431 7.81 4.93 25.11
CA ASP A 431 9.21 5.20 24.73
C ASP A 431 9.27 5.90 23.36
N ALA A 432 8.37 5.49 22.43
CA ALA A 432 8.28 6.13 21.12
C ALA A 432 7.83 7.60 21.24
N ILE A 433 6.89 7.92 22.13
CA ILE A 433 6.47 9.30 22.39
C ILE A 433 7.59 10.09 23.06
N GLU A 434 8.29 9.51 24.02
CA GLU A 434 9.41 10.15 24.70
C GLU A 434 10.52 10.54 23.72
N SER A 435 10.83 9.68 22.73
CA SER A 435 11.86 9.94 21.72
C SER A 435 11.58 11.13 20.80
N ILE A 436 10.31 11.58 20.69
CA ILE A 436 9.89 12.77 19.93
C ILE A 436 9.41 13.92 20.83
N SER A 437 9.60 13.82 22.14
CA SER A 437 9.10 14.80 23.13
C SER A 437 9.65 16.20 22.88
N GLU A 438 10.92 16.34 22.47
CA GLU A 438 11.54 17.61 22.12
C GLU A 438 10.82 18.29 20.93
N ILE A 439 10.45 17.51 19.90
CA ILE A 439 9.67 18.02 18.76
C ILE A 439 8.30 18.50 19.24
N LEU A 440 7.60 17.66 19.99
CA LEU A 440 6.27 18.00 20.50
C LEU A 440 6.28 19.29 21.33
N LYS A 441 7.30 19.44 22.19
CA LYS A 441 7.50 20.65 23.02
C LYS A 441 7.84 21.87 22.16
N GLY A 442 8.84 21.78 21.29
CA GLY A 442 9.31 22.89 20.46
C GLY A 442 8.24 23.45 19.53
N PHE A 443 7.44 22.57 18.93
CA PHE A 443 6.31 22.97 18.07
C PHE A 443 4.99 23.18 18.81
N LYS A 444 4.97 23.01 20.14
CA LYS A 444 3.78 23.15 21.01
C LYS A 444 2.60 22.28 20.51
N ILE A 445 2.87 21.01 20.18
CA ILE A 445 1.90 20.06 19.64
C ILE A 445 1.43 19.12 20.75
N PRO A 446 0.15 19.13 21.12
CA PRO A 446 -0.41 18.17 22.08
C PRO A 446 -0.60 16.80 21.40
N TYR A 447 0.18 15.80 21.78
CA TYR A 447 0.15 14.46 21.17
C TYR A 447 -1.24 13.82 21.16
N GLU A 448 -1.99 13.95 22.24
CA GLU A 448 -3.34 13.38 22.37
C GLU A 448 -4.31 13.94 21.34
N LYS A 449 -4.20 15.25 21.04
CA LYS A 449 -5.03 15.93 20.05
C LYS A 449 -4.57 15.76 18.61
N LEU A 450 -3.42 15.15 18.39
CA LEU A 450 -2.86 14.97 17.07
C LEU A 450 -3.71 13.97 16.27
N THR A 451 -4.71 14.48 15.58
CA THR A 451 -5.56 13.79 14.59
C THR A 451 -5.53 14.55 13.28
N ARG A 452 -6.02 13.94 12.21
CA ARG A 452 -6.07 14.62 10.91
C ARG A 452 -6.98 15.83 10.93
N GLU A 453 -8.13 15.73 11.59
CA GLU A 453 -9.07 16.82 11.78
C GLU A 453 -8.38 17.98 12.48
N TRP A 454 -7.71 17.70 13.59
CA TRP A 454 -6.96 18.72 14.35
C TRP A 454 -5.84 19.36 13.50
N VAL A 455 -5.13 18.57 12.70
CA VAL A 455 -4.10 19.09 11.80
C VAL A 455 -4.71 19.99 10.73
N THR A 456 -5.81 19.60 10.12
CA THR A 456 -6.54 20.41 9.13
C THR A 456 -6.98 21.75 9.70
N GLU A 457 -7.55 21.74 10.91
CA GLU A 457 -8.01 22.95 11.61
C GLU A 457 -6.84 23.90 11.96
N ASN A 458 -5.66 23.36 12.30
CA ASN A 458 -4.52 24.16 12.78
C ASN A 458 -3.52 24.56 11.70
N THR A 459 -3.58 23.97 10.49
CA THR A 459 -2.65 24.31 9.39
C THR A 459 -3.33 24.96 8.19
N GLY A 460 -4.67 25.01 8.15
CA GLY A 460 -5.43 25.41 6.96
C GLY A 460 -5.12 24.50 5.76
N VAL A 461 -6.15 23.95 5.19
CA VAL A 461 -6.21 23.18 3.94
C VAL A 461 -5.07 22.20 3.66
N TRP A 462 -5.34 20.92 3.87
CA TRP A 462 -4.72 19.83 3.12
C TRP A 462 -5.23 19.88 1.68
N SER A 463 -4.33 19.83 0.69
CA SER A 463 -4.74 19.56 -0.69
C SER A 463 -4.70 18.03 -0.93
N GLU A 464 -5.66 17.52 -1.70
CA GLU A 464 -5.68 16.10 -2.14
C GLU A 464 -4.38 15.67 -2.82
N GLU A 465 -3.66 16.63 -3.43
CA GLU A 465 -2.43 16.41 -4.16
C GLU A 465 -1.20 16.23 -3.25
N ASP A 466 -1.22 16.69 -2.01
CA ASP A 466 -0.14 16.43 -1.05
C ASP A 466 0.01 14.93 -0.74
N ASP A 467 -1.03 14.14 -0.95
CA ASP A 467 -1.04 12.69 -0.67
C ASP A 467 -0.75 11.80 -1.89
N ASP A 468 -1.08 12.24 -3.10
CA ASP A 468 -0.83 11.44 -4.32
C ASP A 468 0.66 11.37 -4.68
N TYR A 469 1.45 12.33 -4.22
CA TYR A 469 2.89 12.43 -4.50
C TYR A 469 3.79 12.10 -3.30
N SER A 470 3.23 11.90 -2.12
CA SER A 470 3.99 11.61 -0.91
C SER A 470 4.32 10.14 -0.73
#